data_5a34cccd0d6971329ec2d1e266047ce4
#
_entry.id   5a34cccd0d6971329ec2d1e266047ce4
#
_cell.length_a   1.000
_cell.length_b   1.000
_cell.length_c   1.000
_cell.angle_alpha   90.00
_cell.angle_beta   90.00
_cell.angle_gamma   90.00
#
_symmetry.space_group_name_H-M   'P 1'
#
loop_
_entity.id
_entity.type
_entity.pdbx_description
1 polymer ?
#
loop_
_entity_poly.entity_id
_entity_poly.type
_entity_poly.pdbx_seq_one_letter_code
_entity_poly.pdbx_strand_id
1 'polypeptide(L)'
;MREKFENLCDWWEDIKNELSRYWTIAKLALLQEKATKDSKVKGMNEHEKEFLPAVLEVTEMPPSHAARLLTYVIILMFTTLILWSILGKIDIIATSAGKLMPASNIKTIQTLTDSEIEEIYVQEGQYVKEGQDLIKFNQTEVLANINRVENEMEALEISVARLQALLTDNPEENFTYNKEIDEYLIKMHTDLLKSQLTEKAAKIEVLNGQITKAEKEKETIQADLTRIEKLLPSVQERIEKKKILVDKKLLARLTFLEQEEELTNLQEQRNVQAKKMAETEANIESLKKEQRQYLAEFDKNIMQELTESREKLASYQQELIKYQEALKRTIVKAPLSGYVQQLVYHTKGGVVETAKPIMNLVPEDYKLEAEVQILNKDIGFVRPEQDVEIKIDSFPFTKYGTIKGKVRNISGDAIQDEKLGLVFNARLTLLDNKIKADGQIIQLKPGMSVTAEIKTGKRRVIEYLLSPVMKYLNESMRER
;
A
#
# COMPACT_ATOMS: atom_id res chain seq x y z
N MET A 1 -4.03 -22.76 -46.29
CA MET A 1 -4.82 -23.76 -45.53
C MET A 1 -5.88 -24.47 -46.37
N ARG A 2 -6.49 -23.84 -47.38
CA ARG A 2 -7.48 -24.46 -48.29
C ARG A 2 -6.88 -25.52 -49.23
N GLU A 3 -5.73 -25.26 -49.83
CA GLU A 3 -5.05 -26.25 -50.73
C GLU A 3 -4.60 -27.54 -50.03
N LYS A 4 -4.26 -27.51 -48.74
CA LYS A 4 -3.90 -28.70 -47.97
C LYS A 4 -5.11 -29.59 -47.64
N PHE A 5 -6.30 -29.02 -47.59
CA PHE A 5 -7.53 -29.78 -47.35
C PHE A 5 -8.03 -30.48 -48.64
N GLU A 6 -7.87 -29.84 -49.78
CA GLU A 6 -8.23 -30.45 -51.06
C GLU A 6 -7.32 -31.64 -51.40
N ASN A 7 -6.01 -31.53 -51.23
CA ASN A 7 -5.08 -32.64 -51.40
C ASN A 7 -5.31 -33.82 -50.43
N LEU A 8 -5.85 -33.59 -49.23
CA LEU A 8 -6.19 -34.65 -48.29
C LEU A 8 -7.52 -35.31 -48.65
N CYS A 9 -8.46 -34.64 -49.24
CA CYS A 9 -9.71 -35.19 -49.74
C CYS A 9 -9.45 -36.08 -50.98
N ASP A 10 -8.61 -35.60 -51.90
CA ASP A 10 -8.26 -36.36 -53.10
C ASP A 10 -7.49 -37.64 -52.74
N TRP A 11 -6.55 -37.58 -51.82
CA TRP A 11 -5.83 -38.78 -51.32
C TRP A 11 -6.75 -39.78 -50.59
N TRP A 12 -7.79 -39.29 -49.89
CA TRP A 12 -8.80 -40.12 -49.24
C TRP A 12 -9.75 -40.79 -50.25
N GLU A 13 -10.10 -40.09 -51.34
CA GLU A 13 -10.90 -40.63 -52.39
C GLU A 13 -10.13 -41.69 -53.21
N ASP A 14 -8.84 -41.48 -53.44
CA ASP A 14 -7.97 -42.45 -54.07
C ASP A 14 -7.84 -43.73 -53.25
N ILE A 15 -7.58 -43.62 -51.93
CA ILE A 15 -7.54 -44.77 -51.03
C ILE A 15 -8.88 -45.51 -50.99
N LYS A 16 -9.98 -44.77 -50.93
CA LYS A 16 -11.32 -45.34 -50.91
C LYS A 16 -11.64 -46.07 -52.22
N ASN A 17 -11.20 -45.57 -53.35
CA ASN A 17 -11.35 -46.15 -54.63
C ASN A 17 -10.46 -47.42 -54.83
N GLU A 18 -9.22 -47.36 -54.32
CA GLU A 18 -8.34 -48.55 -54.30
C GLU A 18 -8.89 -49.62 -53.36
N LEU A 19 -9.30 -49.28 -52.12
CA LEU A 19 -9.91 -50.21 -51.19
C LEU A 19 -11.21 -50.84 -51.78
N SER A 20 -12.02 -50.03 -52.47
CA SER A 20 -13.23 -50.57 -53.15
C SER A 20 -12.91 -51.51 -54.29
N ARG A 21 -11.80 -51.29 -55.03
CA ARG A 21 -11.27 -52.20 -56.03
C ARG A 21 -10.80 -53.48 -55.40
N TYR A 22 -10.00 -53.45 -54.37
CA TYR A 22 -9.56 -54.65 -53.65
C TYR A 22 -10.72 -55.42 -53.02
N TRP A 23 -11.76 -54.67 -52.51
CA TRP A 23 -12.96 -55.30 -51.97
C TRP A 23 -13.81 -55.98 -53.05
N THR A 24 -13.92 -55.38 -54.26
CA THR A 24 -14.59 -55.99 -55.41
C THR A 24 -13.81 -57.17 -55.92
N ILE A 25 -12.48 -57.09 -55.98
CA ILE A 25 -11.62 -58.26 -56.38
C ILE A 25 -11.74 -59.37 -55.35
N ALA A 26 -11.69 -59.07 -54.04
CA ALA A 26 -11.87 -60.06 -52.99
C ALA A 26 -13.28 -60.69 -53.02
N LYS A 27 -14.33 -59.88 -53.30
CA LYS A 27 -15.71 -60.36 -53.44
C LYS A 27 -15.87 -61.25 -54.69
N LEU A 28 -15.22 -60.91 -55.85
CA LEU A 28 -15.19 -61.71 -57.06
C LEU A 28 -14.39 -62.99 -56.83
N ALA A 29 -13.25 -62.92 -56.12
CA ALA A 29 -12.45 -64.12 -55.76
C ALA A 29 -13.26 -65.06 -54.85
N LEU A 30 -13.99 -64.56 -53.85
CA LEU A 30 -14.88 -65.34 -52.99
C LEU A 30 -16.06 -65.96 -53.77
N LEU A 31 -16.62 -65.24 -54.73
CA LEU A 31 -17.68 -65.78 -55.64
C LEU A 31 -17.16 -66.79 -56.59
N GLN A 32 -15.92 -66.65 -57.17
CA GLN A 32 -15.25 -67.65 -57.99
C GLN A 32 -14.86 -68.91 -57.18
N GLU A 33 -14.41 -68.71 -55.93
CA GLU A 33 -14.13 -69.82 -55.03
C GLU A 33 -15.38 -70.64 -54.69
N LYS A 34 -16.54 -70.00 -54.53
CA LYS A 34 -17.83 -70.64 -54.36
C LYS A 34 -18.24 -71.41 -55.65
N ALA A 35 -18.07 -70.80 -56.80
CA ALA A 35 -18.42 -71.40 -58.09
C ALA A 35 -17.49 -72.56 -58.46
N THR A 36 -16.19 -72.46 -58.12
CA THR A 36 -15.21 -73.60 -58.38
C THR A 36 -15.31 -74.72 -57.34
N LYS A 37 -15.89 -74.46 -56.15
CA LYS A 37 -16.14 -75.46 -55.12
C LYS A 37 -17.20 -76.51 -55.55
N ASP A 38 -18.17 -76.05 -56.33
CA ASP A 38 -19.23 -76.96 -56.85
C ASP A 38 -18.83 -77.75 -58.11
N SER A 39 -17.74 -77.33 -58.81
CA SER A 39 -17.34 -77.97 -60.05
C SER A 39 -16.13 -78.92 -59.95
N LYS A 40 -15.33 -78.91 -58.90
CA LYS A 40 -14.05 -79.65 -58.77
C LYS A 40 -14.07 -80.90 -57.86
N VAL A 41 -15.17 -81.21 -57.22
CA VAL A 41 -15.19 -82.30 -56.21
C VAL A 41 -15.82 -83.59 -56.71
N LYS A 42 -15.87 -83.81 -58.05
CA LYS A 42 -16.40 -85.06 -58.59
C LYS A 42 -15.41 -85.77 -59.54
N GLY A 43 -14.27 -86.16 -59.05
CA GLY A 43 -13.46 -86.95 -59.94
C GLY A 43 -12.08 -87.46 -59.55
N MET A 44 -11.62 -87.25 -58.32
CA MET A 44 -10.35 -87.81 -57.86
C MET A 44 -10.46 -88.47 -56.51
N ASN A 45 -10.09 -89.75 -56.38
CA ASN A 45 -10.02 -90.47 -55.10
C ASN A 45 -8.85 -90.03 -54.25
N GLU A 46 -8.97 -90.08 -52.90
CA GLU A 46 -7.93 -89.65 -51.98
C GLU A 46 -6.56 -90.23 -52.19
N HIS A 47 -6.49 -91.49 -52.76
CA HIS A 47 -5.26 -92.18 -53.10
C HIS A 47 -4.57 -91.63 -54.36
N GLU A 48 -5.24 -90.95 -55.28
CA GLU A 48 -4.64 -90.38 -56.49
C GLU A 48 -3.96 -89.01 -56.19
N LYS A 49 -4.24 -88.43 -55.06
CA LYS A 49 -3.61 -87.16 -54.65
C LYS A 49 -2.22 -87.29 -54.02
N GLU A 50 -1.88 -88.50 -53.54
CA GLU A 50 -0.53 -88.82 -52.99
C GLU A 50 0.57 -88.92 -54.04
N PHE A 51 0.23 -89.05 -55.36
CA PHE A 51 1.17 -89.22 -56.48
C PHE A 51 1.37 -87.95 -57.34
N LEU A 52 0.92 -86.80 -56.94
CA LEU A 52 1.13 -85.51 -57.63
C LEU A 52 2.57 -85.03 -57.47
N PRO A 53 3.21 -84.48 -58.51
CA PRO A 53 4.51 -83.82 -58.35
C PRO A 53 4.43 -82.67 -57.35
N ALA A 54 5.42 -82.51 -56.47
CA ALA A 54 5.46 -81.59 -55.30
C ALA A 54 5.06 -80.12 -55.62
N VAL A 55 5.22 -79.69 -56.85
CA VAL A 55 4.83 -78.35 -57.31
C VAL A 55 3.31 -78.22 -57.50
N LEU A 56 2.63 -79.28 -57.92
CA LEU A 56 1.17 -79.29 -58.11
C LEU A 56 0.42 -79.58 -56.81
N GLU A 57 1.02 -80.28 -55.86
CA GLU A 57 0.49 -80.55 -54.53
C GLU A 57 0.32 -79.22 -53.72
N VAL A 58 1.30 -78.33 -53.79
CA VAL A 58 1.26 -77.06 -53.08
C VAL A 58 0.22 -76.11 -53.69
N THR A 59 -0.08 -76.18 -54.99
CA THR A 59 -1.04 -75.32 -55.68
C THR A 59 -2.49 -75.77 -55.63
N GLU A 60 -2.71 -77.13 -55.57
CA GLU A 60 -4.06 -77.71 -55.64
C GLU A 60 -4.64 -78.15 -54.29
N MET A 61 -3.82 -78.29 -53.23
CA MET A 61 -4.36 -78.56 -51.89
C MET A 61 -5.04 -77.29 -51.26
N PRO A 62 -6.30 -77.36 -50.94
CA PRO A 62 -6.94 -76.23 -50.20
C PRO A 62 -6.32 -76.14 -48.83
N PRO A 63 -5.91 -74.93 -48.37
CA PRO A 63 -5.30 -74.74 -47.06
C PRO A 63 -6.20 -75.31 -45.96
N SER A 64 -5.58 -76.02 -45.01
CA SER A 64 -6.29 -76.69 -43.90
C SER A 64 -7.17 -75.70 -43.14
N HIS A 65 -8.29 -76.16 -42.62
CA HIS A 65 -9.19 -75.33 -41.84
C HIS A 65 -8.46 -74.67 -40.66
N ALA A 66 -7.47 -75.36 -40.08
CA ALA A 66 -6.62 -74.83 -39.01
C ALA A 66 -5.72 -73.69 -39.50
N ALA A 67 -5.15 -73.71 -40.70
CA ALA A 67 -4.35 -72.61 -41.25
C ALA A 67 -5.20 -71.38 -41.56
N ARG A 68 -6.41 -71.58 -42.10
CA ARG A 68 -7.35 -70.44 -42.30
C ARG A 68 -7.79 -69.83 -41.00
N LEU A 69 -8.10 -70.62 -39.98
CA LEU A 69 -8.47 -70.11 -38.63
C LEU A 69 -7.29 -69.36 -38.04
N LEU A 70 -6.05 -69.88 -38.15
CA LEU A 70 -4.85 -69.15 -37.65
C LEU A 70 -4.67 -67.77 -38.35
N THR A 71 -4.87 -67.77 -39.72
CA THR A 71 -4.79 -66.52 -40.50
C THR A 71 -5.83 -65.50 -40.05
N TYR A 72 -7.10 -65.89 -39.80
CA TYR A 72 -8.13 -65.05 -39.32
C TYR A 72 -7.83 -64.55 -37.88
N VAL A 73 -7.29 -65.38 -37.00
CA VAL A 73 -6.87 -64.96 -35.64
C VAL A 73 -5.75 -63.96 -35.70
N ILE A 74 -4.75 -64.18 -36.60
CA ILE A 74 -3.66 -63.19 -36.77
C ILE A 74 -4.19 -61.84 -37.29
N ILE A 75 -5.06 -61.88 -38.33
CA ILE A 75 -5.68 -60.67 -38.89
C ILE A 75 -6.50 -60.00 -37.83
N LEU A 76 -7.32 -60.67 -37.01
CA LEU A 76 -8.09 -60.14 -35.94
C LEU A 76 -7.19 -59.52 -34.87
N MET A 77 -6.09 -60.21 -34.51
CA MET A 77 -5.12 -59.67 -33.53
C MET A 77 -4.47 -58.41 -34.05
N PHE A 78 -4.04 -58.35 -35.30
CA PHE A 78 -3.46 -57.18 -35.93
C PHE A 78 -4.46 -56.04 -36.02
N THR A 79 -5.71 -56.25 -36.41
CA THR A 79 -6.73 -55.26 -36.50
C THR A 79 -7.09 -54.71 -35.12
N THR A 80 -7.17 -55.58 -34.12
CA THR A 80 -7.40 -55.16 -32.71
C THR A 80 -6.25 -54.31 -32.17
N LEU A 81 -4.99 -54.71 -32.48
CA LEU A 81 -3.79 -53.96 -32.05
C LEU A 81 -3.71 -52.58 -32.73
N ILE A 82 -4.04 -52.50 -34.03
CA ILE A 82 -4.11 -51.24 -34.75
C ILE A 82 -5.23 -50.36 -34.17
N LEU A 83 -6.42 -50.92 -33.93
CA LEU A 83 -7.53 -50.19 -33.34
C LEU A 83 -7.19 -49.66 -31.93
N TRP A 84 -6.55 -50.52 -31.10
CA TRP A 84 -6.05 -50.12 -29.79
C TRP A 84 -4.98 -49.01 -29.86
N SER A 85 -4.07 -49.09 -30.84
CA SER A 85 -3.04 -48.10 -31.10
C SER A 85 -3.60 -46.72 -31.50
N ILE A 86 -4.75 -46.71 -32.22
CA ILE A 86 -5.45 -45.48 -32.60
C ILE A 86 -6.23 -44.87 -31.42
N LEU A 87 -6.87 -45.74 -30.60
CA LEU A 87 -7.68 -45.27 -29.44
C LEU A 87 -6.83 -44.99 -28.21
N GLY A 88 -5.70 -45.70 -28.05
CA GLY A 88 -4.79 -45.53 -26.92
C GLY A 88 -4.12 -44.16 -26.92
N LYS A 89 -4.14 -43.48 -25.76
CA LYS A 89 -3.48 -42.20 -25.56
C LYS A 89 -2.43 -42.32 -24.47
N ILE A 90 -1.25 -41.76 -24.71
CA ILE A 90 -0.14 -41.67 -23.75
C ILE A 90 0.08 -40.19 -23.42
N ASP A 91 0.33 -39.87 -22.14
CA ASP A 91 0.64 -38.54 -21.73
C ASP A 91 2.05 -38.15 -22.22
N ILE A 92 2.17 -36.93 -22.75
CA ILE A 92 3.45 -36.29 -23.04
C ILE A 92 3.85 -35.52 -21.82
N ILE A 93 5.03 -35.77 -21.29
CA ILE A 93 5.56 -35.12 -20.10
C ILE A 93 6.79 -34.27 -20.44
N ALA A 94 6.88 -33.10 -19.82
CA ALA A 94 8.09 -32.31 -19.76
C ALA A 94 8.73 -32.54 -18.39
N THR A 95 9.96 -33.09 -18.38
CA THR A 95 10.69 -33.36 -17.13
C THR A 95 11.56 -32.19 -16.78
N SER A 96 11.43 -31.69 -15.54
CA SER A 96 12.13 -30.52 -15.05
C SER A 96 12.69 -30.80 -13.65
N ALA A 97 13.98 -30.51 -13.44
CA ALA A 97 14.62 -30.61 -12.14
C ALA A 97 14.45 -29.31 -11.35
N GLY A 98 14.42 -29.43 -10.03
CA GLY A 98 14.27 -28.26 -9.17
C GLY A 98 14.41 -28.57 -7.69
N LYS A 99 13.90 -27.65 -6.86
CA LYS A 99 13.93 -27.76 -5.38
C LYS A 99 12.62 -27.27 -4.75
N LEU A 100 12.31 -27.79 -3.58
CA LEU A 100 11.24 -27.28 -2.76
C LEU A 100 11.64 -25.96 -2.11
N MET A 101 10.74 -24.98 -2.13
CA MET A 101 10.88 -23.70 -1.44
C MET A 101 9.58 -23.32 -0.74
N PRO A 102 9.63 -22.47 0.30
CA PRO A 102 8.41 -21.96 0.91
C PRO A 102 7.70 -21.02 -0.06
N ALA A 103 6.38 -21.17 -0.19
CA ALA A 103 5.55 -20.28 -1.02
C ALA A 103 5.44 -18.86 -0.45
N SER A 104 5.55 -18.72 0.88
CA SER A 104 5.62 -17.44 1.56
C SER A 104 7.05 -16.95 1.62
N ASN A 105 7.25 -15.69 1.27
CA ASN A 105 8.56 -15.06 1.33
C ASN A 105 9.07 -15.07 2.78
N ILE A 106 10.31 -15.48 2.95
CA ILE A 106 11.06 -15.28 4.19
C ILE A 106 11.01 -13.79 4.53
N LYS A 107 10.57 -13.46 5.74
CA LYS A 107 10.55 -12.07 6.19
C LYS A 107 11.89 -11.72 6.79
N THR A 108 12.63 -10.89 6.08
CA THR A 108 13.89 -10.32 6.62
C THR A 108 13.55 -9.18 7.55
N ILE A 109 13.98 -9.28 8.79
CA ILE A 109 13.87 -8.23 9.81
C ILE A 109 15.09 -7.34 9.71
N GLN A 110 14.86 -6.03 9.57
CA GLN A 110 15.91 -5.01 9.45
C GLN A 110 15.50 -3.75 10.21
N THR A 111 16.47 -2.94 10.65
CA THR A 111 16.21 -1.65 11.30
C THR A 111 16.14 -0.51 10.30
N LEU A 112 15.38 0.53 10.68
CA LEU A 112 15.25 1.78 9.90
C LEU A 112 16.28 2.84 10.28
N THR A 113 16.91 2.70 11.45
CA THR A 113 17.88 3.64 12.00
C THR A 113 19.02 2.88 12.65
N ASP A 114 20.20 3.49 12.66
CA ASP A 114 21.32 2.96 13.42
C ASP A 114 20.94 2.91 14.90
N SER A 115 21.14 1.75 15.52
CA SER A 115 20.68 1.53 16.88
C SER A 115 21.59 0.56 17.61
N GLU A 116 21.85 0.81 18.88
CA GLU A 116 22.59 -0.10 19.77
C GLU A 116 21.65 -1.13 20.36
N ILE A 117 22.07 -2.40 20.37
CA ILE A 117 21.30 -3.50 20.96
C ILE A 117 21.38 -3.46 22.49
N GLU A 118 20.26 -3.23 23.13
CA GLU A 118 20.14 -3.33 24.59
C GLU A 118 19.94 -4.79 25.04
N GLU A 119 19.03 -5.53 24.36
CA GLU A 119 18.73 -6.91 24.70
C GLU A 119 18.21 -7.72 23.49
N ILE A 120 18.58 -9.00 23.46
CA ILE A 120 18.14 -9.97 22.45
C ILE A 120 17.32 -11.04 23.17
N TYR A 121 16.04 -11.22 22.78
CA TYR A 121 15.10 -12.13 23.44
C TYR A 121 14.99 -13.50 22.77
N VAL A 122 15.64 -13.68 21.61
CA VAL A 122 15.50 -14.89 20.78
C VAL A 122 16.84 -15.48 20.40
N GLN A 123 16.83 -16.77 20.09
CA GLN A 123 17.99 -17.53 19.61
C GLN A 123 17.73 -18.07 18.21
N GLU A 124 18.80 -18.39 17.49
CA GLU A 124 18.71 -19.05 16.20
C GLU A 124 17.99 -20.41 16.29
N GLY A 125 17.05 -20.66 15.38
CA GLY A 125 16.22 -21.88 15.40
C GLY A 125 15.02 -21.83 16.35
N GLN A 126 14.87 -20.80 17.17
CA GLN A 126 13.77 -20.66 18.12
C GLN A 126 12.45 -20.33 17.37
N TYR A 127 11.36 -20.95 17.84
CA TYR A 127 10.01 -20.61 17.43
C TYR A 127 9.53 -19.34 18.15
N VAL A 128 8.94 -18.41 17.39
CA VAL A 128 8.37 -17.15 17.89
C VAL A 128 6.94 -16.99 17.41
N LYS A 129 6.10 -16.36 18.24
CA LYS A 129 4.71 -16.02 17.89
C LYS A 129 4.64 -14.63 17.30
N GLU A 130 3.63 -14.38 16.47
CA GLU A 130 3.32 -13.03 15.98
C GLU A 130 3.17 -12.04 17.15
N GLY A 131 3.80 -10.86 17.04
CA GLY A 131 3.82 -9.84 18.08
C GLY A 131 4.82 -10.06 19.21
N GLN A 132 5.53 -11.18 19.27
CA GLN A 132 6.56 -11.46 20.28
C GLN A 132 7.76 -10.55 20.09
N ASP A 133 8.31 -10.02 21.21
CA ASP A 133 9.49 -9.19 21.18
C ASP A 133 10.73 -10.03 20.79
N LEU A 134 11.50 -9.53 19.82
CA LEU A 134 12.69 -10.19 19.29
C LEU A 134 13.97 -9.54 19.79
N ILE A 135 14.06 -8.23 19.65
CA ILE A 135 15.22 -7.42 20.05
C ILE A 135 14.71 -6.10 20.61
N LYS A 136 15.36 -5.64 21.67
CA LYS A 136 15.19 -4.30 22.24
C LYS A 136 16.44 -3.48 21.97
N PHE A 137 16.26 -2.31 21.38
CA PHE A 137 17.30 -1.31 21.17
C PHE A 137 17.35 -0.32 22.33
N ASN A 138 18.46 0.36 22.48
CA ASN A 138 18.68 1.41 23.47
C ASN A 138 17.67 2.54 23.28
N GLN A 139 16.89 2.83 24.34
CA GLN A 139 15.80 3.77 24.34
C GLN A 139 16.17 5.14 24.92
N THR A 140 17.38 5.29 25.47
CA THR A 140 17.80 6.44 26.28
C THR A 140 17.63 7.76 25.54
N GLU A 141 18.07 7.82 24.29
CA GLU A 141 17.96 9.05 23.47
C GLU A 141 16.50 9.38 23.15
N VAL A 142 15.71 8.39 22.76
CA VAL A 142 14.30 8.61 22.40
C VAL A 142 13.49 9.06 23.62
N LEU A 143 13.70 8.44 24.79
CA LEU A 143 13.05 8.81 26.04
C LEU A 143 13.46 10.22 26.49
N ALA A 144 14.76 10.57 26.39
CA ALA A 144 15.21 11.92 26.69
C ALA A 144 14.56 12.98 25.79
N ASN A 145 14.38 12.69 24.51
CA ASN A 145 13.68 13.56 23.57
C ASN A 145 12.17 13.69 23.89
N ILE A 146 11.51 12.60 24.27
CA ILE A 146 10.11 12.63 24.73
C ILE A 146 9.98 13.54 25.93
N ASN A 147 10.77 13.33 26.99
CA ASN A 147 10.74 14.12 28.20
C ASN A 147 11.00 15.63 27.91
N ARG A 148 11.96 15.93 27.02
CA ARG A 148 12.21 17.31 26.59
C ARG A 148 10.99 17.95 25.95
N VAL A 149 10.37 17.24 24.99
CA VAL A 149 9.20 17.74 24.28
C VAL A 149 7.99 17.90 25.23
N GLU A 150 7.78 16.96 26.14
CA GLU A 150 6.72 17.03 27.14
C GLU A 150 6.90 18.24 28.06
N ASN A 151 8.12 18.51 28.56
CA ASN A 151 8.41 19.70 29.38
C ASN A 151 8.16 21.01 28.61
N GLU A 152 8.55 21.08 27.33
CA GLU A 152 8.28 22.27 26.47
C GLU A 152 6.78 22.46 26.23
N MET A 153 6.04 21.37 26.07
CA MET A 153 4.59 21.43 25.94
C MET A 153 3.91 21.92 27.19
N GLU A 154 4.30 21.42 28.37
CA GLU A 154 3.77 21.92 29.67
C GLU A 154 3.99 23.40 29.86
N ALA A 155 5.19 23.90 29.55
CA ALA A 155 5.51 25.34 29.62
C ALA A 155 4.65 26.17 28.64
N LEU A 156 4.38 25.66 27.46
CA LEU A 156 3.52 26.34 26.49
C LEU A 156 2.04 26.24 26.85
N GLU A 157 1.55 25.14 27.38
CA GLU A 157 0.16 24.97 27.81
C GLU A 157 -0.20 25.99 28.89
N ILE A 158 0.65 26.15 29.90
CA ILE A 158 0.41 27.16 30.96
C ILE A 158 0.54 28.58 30.41
N SER A 159 1.44 28.83 29.45
CA SER A 159 1.53 30.14 28.77
C SER A 159 0.25 30.45 28.00
N VAL A 160 -0.26 29.49 27.22
CA VAL A 160 -1.54 29.61 26.49
C VAL A 160 -2.68 29.90 27.47
N ALA A 161 -2.77 29.16 28.57
CA ALA A 161 -3.79 29.36 29.59
C ALA A 161 -3.74 30.80 30.17
N ARG A 162 -2.53 31.31 30.50
CA ARG A 162 -2.32 32.67 30.95
C ARG A 162 -2.77 33.72 29.93
N LEU A 163 -2.35 33.53 28.68
CA LEU A 163 -2.68 34.48 27.60
C LEU A 163 -4.19 34.48 27.28
N GLN A 164 -4.82 33.31 27.34
CA GLN A 164 -6.28 33.20 27.20
C GLN A 164 -7.01 33.92 28.34
N ALA A 165 -6.54 33.75 29.58
CA ALA A 165 -7.12 34.41 30.73
C ALA A 165 -7.04 35.93 30.59
N LEU A 166 -5.91 36.49 30.10
CA LEU A 166 -5.72 37.96 29.90
C LEU A 166 -6.72 38.58 28.92
N LEU A 167 -7.32 37.79 28.02
CA LEU A 167 -8.33 38.24 27.06
C LEU A 167 -9.76 38.18 27.62
N THR A 168 -9.93 37.71 28.85
CA THR A 168 -11.26 37.63 29.53
C THR A 168 -11.49 38.83 30.49
N ASP A 169 -12.74 39.01 30.90
CA ASP A 169 -13.10 40.07 31.84
C ASP A 169 -12.54 39.81 33.24
N ASN A 170 -12.43 38.52 33.66
CA ASN A 170 -11.89 38.14 34.97
C ASN A 170 -10.66 37.20 34.81
N PRO A 171 -9.48 37.74 34.48
CA PRO A 171 -8.31 36.96 34.16
C PRO A 171 -7.82 36.02 35.27
N GLU A 172 -7.89 36.45 36.53
CA GLU A 172 -7.44 35.66 37.69
C GLU A 172 -8.33 34.43 37.92
N GLU A 173 -9.65 34.56 37.75
CA GLU A 173 -10.62 33.49 37.92
C GLU A 173 -10.59 32.50 36.71
N ASN A 174 -10.33 33.00 35.52
CA ASN A 174 -10.31 32.25 34.28
C ASN A 174 -8.95 31.63 33.94
N PHE A 175 -7.93 31.84 34.76
CA PHE A 175 -6.64 31.19 34.63
C PHE A 175 -6.74 29.74 35.12
N THR A 176 -7.14 28.85 34.21
CA THR A 176 -7.28 27.40 34.45
C THR A 176 -6.16 26.65 33.78
N TYR A 177 -5.58 25.71 34.49
CA TYR A 177 -4.45 24.87 34.03
C TYR A 177 -4.60 23.44 34.53
N ASN A 178 -3.88 22.50 33.87
CA ASN A 178 -3.81 21.13 34.36
C ASN A 178 -3.02 21.08 35.67
N LYS A 179 -3.56 20.38 36.68
CA LYS A 179 -2.94 20.29 38.02
C LYS A 179 -1.65 19.42 38.06
N GLU A 180 -1.36 18.71 36.96
CA GLU A 180 -0.16 17.89 36.84
C GLU A 180 1.10 18.66 36.42
N ILE A 181 0.93 19.97 36.06
CA ILE A 181 2.04 20.87 35.69
C ILE A 181 2.88 21.21 36.92
N ASP A 182 4.20 21.39 36.73
CA ASP A 182 5.13 21.76 37.79
C ASP A 182 4.65 23.03 38.55
N GLU A 183 4.57 22.94 39.86
CA GLU A 183 4.15 24.02 40.75
C GLU A 183 4.99 25.30 40.57
N TYR A 184 6.28 25.15 40.24
CA TYR A 184 7.15 26.30 39.94
C TYR A 184 6.69 27.06 38.70
N LEU A 185 6.35 26.36 37.63
CA LEU A 185 5.82 26.96 36.39
C LEU A 185 4.49 27.68 36.64
N ILE A 186 3.59 27.03 37.39
CA ILE A 186 2.30 27.63 37.79
C ILE A 186 2.50 28.93 38.50
N LYS A 187 3.37 28.95 39.51
CA LYS A 187 3.68 30.16 40.30
C LYS A 187 4.26 31.27 39.41
N MET A 188 5.24 30.94 38.58
CA MET A 188 5.88 31.89 37.67
C MET A 188 4.86 32.55 36.72
N HIS A 189 3.98 31.77 36.11
CA HIS A 189 2.95 32.29 35.20
C HIS A 189 1.84 33.04 35.93
N THR A 190 1.51 32.69 37.18
CA THR A 190 0.59 33.44 38.04
C THR A 190 1.15 34.82 38.38
N ASP A 191 2.43 34.88 38.78
CA ASP A 191 3.10 36.16 39.10
C ASP A 191 3.22 37.07 37.86
N LEU A 192 3.51 36.47 36.69
CA LEU A 192 3.54 37.17 35.42
C LEU A 192 2.17 37.72 35.03
N LEU A 193 1.08 36.92 35.19
CA LEU A 193 -0.29 37.36 34.97
C LEU A 193 -0.61 38.61 35.81
N LYS A 194 -0.34 38.55 37.13
CA LYS A 194 -0.57 39.68 38.04
C LYS A 194 0.23 40.91 37.64
N SER A 195 1.49 40.75 37.25
CA SER A 195 2.33 41.84 36.78
C SER A 195 1.75 42.51 35.54
N GLN A 196 1.33 41.73 34.53
CA GLN A 196 0.73 42.27 33.30
C GLN A 196 -0.61 42.98 33.56
N LEU A 197 -1.44 42.45 34.46
CA LEU A 197 -2.68 43.11 34.88
C LEU A 197 -2.42 44.41 35.61
N THR A 198 -1.42 44.46 36.50
CA THR A 198 -1.03 45.67 37.24
C THR A 198 -0.51 46.74 36.28
N GLU A 199 0.31 46.39 35.31
CA GLU A 199 0.80 47.29 34.26
C GLU A 199 -0.36 47.86 33.43
N LYS A 200 -1.29 47.01 32.97
CA LYS A 200 -2.50 47.42 32.23
C LYS A 200 -3.33 48.40 33.05
N ALA A 201 -3.59 48.08 34.32
CA ALA A 201 -4.37 48.92 35.23
C ALA A 201 -3.71 50.28 35.46
N ALA A 202 -2.40 50.31 35.75
CA ALA A 202 -1.65 51.55 35.97
C ALA A 202 -1.68 52.49 34.76
N LYS A 203 -1.52 51.94 33.55
CA LYS A 203 -1.59 52.75 32.31
C LYS A 203 -2.99 53.33 32.09
N ILE A 204 -4.04 52.52 32.33
CA ILE A 204 -5.44 52.97 32.23
C ILE A 204 -5.71 54.05 33.28
N GLU A 205 -5.21 53.90 34.50
CA GLU A 205 -5.39 54.92 35.61
C GLU A 205 -4.77 56.26 35.22
N VAL A 206 -3.54 56.26 34.64
CA VAL A 206 -2.90 57.50 34.15
C VAL A 206 -3.75 58.17 33.08
N LEU A 207 -4.25 57.43 32.08
CA LEU A 207 -5.10 58.01 31.03
C LEU A 207 -6.44 58.52 31.59
N ASN A 208 -7.06 57.77 32.49
CA ASN A 208 -8.28 58.21 33.20
C ASN A 208 -8.04 59.48 34.00
N GLY A 209 -6.91 59.63 34.68
CA GLY A 209 -6.51 60.83 35.39
C GLY A 209 -6.39 62.04 34.45
N GLN A 210 -5.80 61.86 33.27
CA GLN A 210 -5.70 62.90 32.23
C GLN A 210 -7.08 63.29 31.68
N ILE A 211 -7.94 62.33 31.39
CA ILE A 211 -9.32 62.57 30.94
C ILE A 211 -10.09 63.34 32.00
N THR A 212 -10.04 62.92 33.28
CA THR A 212 -10.72 63.58 34.40
C THR A 212 -10.25 64.99 34.56
N LYS A 213 -8.93 65.24 34.43
CA LYS A 213 -8.38 66.64 34.52
C LYS A 213 -8.94 67.48 33.38
N ALA A 214 -8.95 66.99 32.14
CA ALA A 214 -9.51 67.74 31.00
C ALA A 214 -11.05 67.97 31.14
N GLU A 215 -11.78 66.96 31.67
CA GLU A 215 -13.21 67.11 31.97
C GLU A 215 -13.48 68.19 33.02
N LYS A 216 -12.66 68.34 34.09
CA LYS A 216 -12.74 69.42 35.08
C LYS A 216 -12.40 70.77 34.48
N GLU A 217 -11.42 70.84 33.58
CA GLU A 217 -11.11 72.05 32.82
C GLU A 217 -12.32 72.51 31.98
N LYS A 218 -12.96 71.57 31.27
CA LYS A 218 -14.19 71.82 30.50
C LYS A 218 -15.31 72.33 31.36
N GLU A 219 -15.53 71.76 32.55
CA GLU A 219 -16.54 72.24 33.52
C GLU A 219 -16.30 73.62 33.89
N THR A 220 -15.03 74.06 34.16
CA THR A 220 -14.65 75.42 34.49
C THR A 220 -14.96 76.38 33.34
N ILE A 221 -14.56 76.10 32.15
CA ILE A 221 -14.83 76.88 30.93
C ILE A 221 -16.35 77.03 30.71
N GLN A 222 -17.11 75.95 30.89
CA GLN A 222 -18.56 75.92 30.74
C GLN A 222 -19.21 76.86 31.78
N ALA A 223 -18.72 76.92 33.03
CA ALA A 223 -19.20 77.82 34.06
C ALA A 223 -18.94 79.30 33.70
N ASP A 224 -17.74 79.57 33.14
CA ASP A 224 -17.40 80.91 32.66
C ASP A 224 -18.26 81.35 31.47
N LEU A 225 -18.48 80.45 30.46
CA LEU A 225 -19.40 80.73 29.38
C LEU A 225 -20.80 81.05 29.88
N THR A 226 -21.33 80.23 30.80
CA THR A 226 -22.66 80.44 31.38
C THR A 226 -22.77 81.82 32.11
N ARG A 227 -21.70 82.19 32.79
CA ARG A 227 -21.62 83.52 33.45
C ARG A 227 -21.68 84.66 32.43
N ILE A 228 -20.88 84.60 31.34
CA ILE A 228 -20.85 85.64 30.31
C ILE A 228 -22.20 85.69 29.58
N GLU A 229 -22.78 84.48 29.18
CA GLU A 229 -24.09 84.42 28.54
C GLU A 229 -25.23 84.97 29.34
N LYS A 230 -25.18 84.88 30.67
CA LYS A 230 -26.15 85.55 31.59
C LYS A 230 -25.96 87.04 31.65
N LEU A 231 -24.71 87.53 31.49
CA LEU A 231 -24.41 88.97 31.55
C LEU A 231 -24.76 89.67 30.22
N LEU A 232 -24.54 89.07 29.10
CA LEU A 232 -24.73 89.64 27.77
C LEU A 232 -26.11 90.26 27.55
N PRO A 233 -27.26 89.62 27.88
CA PRO A 233 -28.59 90.24 27.69
C PRO A 233 -28.78 91.49 28.49
N SER A 234 -28.28 91.55 29.74
CA SER A 234 -28.40 92.70 30.59
C SER A 234 -27.58 93.90 30.13
N VAL A 235 -26.40 93.61 29.52
CA VAL A 235 -25.55 94.67 28.93
C VAL A 235 -26.17 95.15 27.62
N GLN A 236 -26.70 94.29 26.81
CA GLN A 236 -27.42 94.64 25.57
C GLN A 236 -28.64 95.50 25.85
N GLU A 237 -29.49 95.12 26.80
CA GLU A 237 -30.63 95.92 27.20
C GLU A 237 -30.22 97.33 27.70
N ARG A 238 -29.13 97.40 28.50
CA ARG A 238 -28.58 98.72 28.94
C ARG A 238 -28.14 99.62 27.79
N ILE A 239 -27.47 99.02 26.78
CA ILE A 239 -27.01 99.71 25.58
C ILE A 239 -28.19 100.24 24.75
N GLU A 240 -29.21 99.39 24.48
CA GLU A 240 -30.43 99.82 23.80
C GLU A 240 -31.09 100.99 24.47
N LYS A 241 -31.26 100.94 25.81
CA LYS A 241 -31.83 102.07 26.58
C LYS A 241 -30.96 103.34 26.48
N LYS A 242 -29.61 103.21 26.61
CA LYS A 242 -28.68 104.32 26.44
C LYS A 242 -28.65 104.90 25.05
N LYS A 243 -28.78 104.11 24.01
CA LYS A 243 -28.88 104.53 22.61
C LYS A 243 -30.05 105.48 22.41
N ILE A 244 -31.25 105.20 22.97
CA ILE A 244 -32.42 106.06 22.92
C ILE A 244 -32.15 107.40 23.60
N LEU A 245 -31.36 107.44 24.71
CA LEU A 245 -30.99 108.65 25.40
C LEU A 245 -29.97 109.48 24.63
N VAL A 246 -29.02 108.88 23.96
CA VAL A 246 -28.06 109.61 23.10
C VAL A 246 -28.77 110.18 21.86
N ASP A 247 -29.72 109.50 21.23
CA ASP A 247 -30.52 109.99 20.09
C ASP A 247 -31.37 111.21 20.51
N LYS A 248 -31.83 111.27 21.81
CA LYS A 248 -32.53 112.41 22.42
C LYS A 248 -31.59 113.47 22.92
N LYS A 249 -30.26 113.38 22.73
CA LYS A 249 -29.23 114.33 23.21
C LYS A 249 -29.17 114.49 24.77
N LEU A 250 -29.66 113.46 25.52
CA LEU A 250 -29.70 113.44 26.97
C LEU A 250 -28.49 112.69 27.57
N LEU A 251 -27.62 112.09 26.78
CA LEU A 251 -26.42 111.36 27.21
C LEU A 251 -25.26 111.72 26.28
N ALA A 252 -24.02 111.81 26.86
CA ALA A 252 -22.83 112.07 26.09
C ALA A 252 -22.48 110.83 25.20
N ARG A 253 -22.12 111.03 23.93
CA ARG A 253 -21.77 109.97 22.98
C ARG A 253 -20.54 109.15 23.47
N LEU A 254 -19.61 109.73 24.12
CA LEU A 254 -18.44 109.07 24.69
C LEU A 254 -18.82 107.94 25.65
N THR A 255 -19.75 108.20 26.62
CA THR A 255 -20.26 107.22 27.57
C THR A 255 -21.04 106.07 26.91
N PHE A 256 -21.62 106.30 25.77
CA PHE A 256 -22.26 105.26 24.97
C PHE A 256 -21.22 104.40 24.27
N LEU A 257 -20.18 104.98 23.67
CA LEU A 257 -19.07 104.24 23.03
C LEU A 257 -18.31 103.37 24.04
N GLU A 258 -18.08 103.78 25.24
CA GLU A 258 -17.49 102.99 26.33
C GLU A 258 -18.32 101.74 26.63
N GLN A 259 -19.63 101.81 26.59
CA GLN A 259 -20.50 100.66 26.85
C GLN A 259 -20.59 99.71 25.60
N GLU A 260 -20.51 100.27 24.40
CA GLU A 260 -20.43 99.48 23.16
C GLU A 260 -19.13 98.71 23.12
N GLU A 261 -18.02 99.31 23.57
CA GLU A 261 -16.74 98.62 23.73
C GLU A 261 -16.84 97.49 24.79
N GLU A 262 -17.53 97.75 25.97
CA GLU A 262 -17.78 96.70 26.97
C GLU A 262 -18.56 95.54 26.42
N LEU A 263 -19.59 95.79 25.60
CA LEU A 263 -20.34 94.72 24.93
C LEU A 263 -19.48 93.91 23.99
N THR A 264 -18.69 94.59 23.14
CA THR A 264 -17.80 93.95 22.17
C THR A 264 -16.77 93.10 22.87
N ASN A 265 -16.19 93.58 23.97
CA ASN A 265 -15.25 92.84 24.80
C ASN A 265 -15.89 91.59 25.43
N LEU A 266 -17.13 91.66 25.89
CA LEU A 266 -17.86 90.51 26.43
C LEU A 266 -18.19 89.49 25.32
N GLN A 267 -18.56 89.96 24.13
CA GLN A 267 -18.78 89.07 22.97
C GLN A 267 -17.51 88.38 22.55
N GLU A 268 -16.40 89.09 22.48
CA GLU A 268 -15.10 88.47 22.17
C GLU A 268 -14.66 87.44 23.23
N GLN A 269 -14.83 87.79 24.54
CA GLN A 269 -14.57 86.85 25.63
C GLN A 269 -15.42 85.58 25.49
N ARG A 270 -16.73 85.73 25.20
CA ARG A 270 -17.59 84.55 24.92
C ARG A 270 -17.04 83.71 23.81
N ASN A 271 -16.66 84.35 22.67
CA ASN A 271 -16.14 83.62 21.50
C ASN A 271 -14.82 82.93 21.81
N VAL A 272 -13.92 83.57 22.59
CA VAL A 272 -12.66 82.93 23.03
C VAL A 272 -12.93 81.73 23.92
N GLN A 273 -13.84 81.90 24.92
CA GLN A 273 -14.19 80.77 25.79
C GLN A 273 -14.89 79.60 25.04
N ALA A 274 -15.75 79.92 24.04
CA ALA A 274 -16.40 78.97 23.24
C ALA A 274 -15.36 78.13 22.37
N LYS A 275 -14.36 78.82 21.81
CA LYS A 275 -13.25 78.14 21.09
C LYS A 275 -12.41 77.27 22.01
N LYS A 276 -12.09 77.77 23.21
CA LYS A 276 -11.34 77.04 24.24
C LYS A 276 -12.11 75.78 24.70
N MET A 277 -13.43 75.90 24.83
CA MET A 277 -14.28 74.73 25.12
C MET A 277 -14.22 73.70 24.05
N ALA A 278 -14.34 74.10 22.78
CA ALA A 278 -14.22 73.14 21.61
C ALA A 278 -12.83 72.52 21.59
N GLU A 279 -11.75 73.22 21.85
CA GLU A 279 -10.40 72.68 21.94
C GLU A 279 -10.27 71.68 23.09
N THR A 280 -10.84 71.95 24.28
CA THR A 280 -10.81 71.02 25.40
C THR A 280 -11.65 69.78 25.12
N GLU A 281 -12.80 69.90 24.45
CA GLU A 281 -13.61 68.76 24.00
C GLU A 281 -12.83 67.88 23.02
N ALA A 282 -12.16 68.47 22.04
CA ALA A 282 -11.32 67.73 21.10
C ALA A 282 -10.14 66.98 21.80
N ASN A 283 -9.57 67.64 22.83
CA ASN A 283 -8.54 67.07 23.70
C ASN A 283 -9.08 65.82 24.46
N ILE A 284 -10.26 65.94 25.08
CA ILE A 284 -10.92 64.84 25.80
C ILE A 284 -11.16 63.67 24.84
N GLU A 285 -11.66 63.95 23.66
CA GLU A 285 -11.89 62.90 22.66
C GLU A 285 -10.57 62.24 22.20
N SER A 286 -9.50 63.00 22.01
CA SER A 286 -8.17 62.49 21.70
C SER A 286 -7.65 61.55 22.80
N LEU A 287 -7.78 61.96 24.08
CA LEU A 287 -7.36 61.10 25.21
C LEU A 287 -8.19 59.80 25.31
N LYS A 288 -9.50 59.88 25.08
CA LYS A 288 -10.38 58.70 25.03
C LYS A 288 -10.03 57.79 23.85
N LYS A 289 -9.59 58.38 22.74
CA LYS A 289 -9.10 57.60 21.57
C LYS A 289 -7.76 56.93 21.92
N GLU A 290 -6.84 57.63 22.57
CA GLU A 290 -5.56 57.06 23.02
C GLU A 290 -5.79 55.88 23.99
N GLN A 291 -6.72 55.98 24.91
CA GLN A 291 -7.09 54.89 25.83
C GLN A 291 -7.61 53.66 25.07
N ARG A 292 -8.53 53.85 24.13
CA ARG A 292 -9.05 52.79 23.30
C ARG A 292 -7.95 52.15 22.44
N GLN A 293 -7.07 52.96 21.89
CA GLN A 293 -5.93 52.50 21.12
C GLN A 293 -5.00 51.62 21.95
N TYR A 294 -4.68 52.07 23.19
CA TYR A 294 -3.84 51.28 24.11
C TYR A 294 -4.47 49.90 24.43
N LEU A 295 -5.77 49.86 24.72
CA LEU A 295 -6.47 48.62 25.00
C LEU A 295 -6.44 47.67 23.77
N ALA A 296 -6.72 48.20 22.60
CA ALA A 296 -6.70 47.42 21.36
C ALA A 296 -5.29 46.90 21.01
N GLU A 297 -4.26 47.69 21.30
CA GLU A 297 -2.87 47.30 21.10
C GLU A 297 -2.44 46.22 22.11
N PHE A 298 -2.84 46.35 23.37
CA PHE A 298 -2.62 45.34 24.40
C PHE A 298 -3.26 44.01 23.99
N ASP A 299 -4.54 44.03 23.65
CA ASP A 299 -5.27 42.81 23.24
C ASP A 299 -4.66 42.18 21.96
N LYS A 300 -4.25 43.02 21.01
CA LYS A 300 -3.56 42.56 19.79
C LYS A 300 -2.25 41.86 20.12
N ASN A 301 -1.43 42.43 21.00
CA ASN A 301 -0.14 41.84 21.37
C ASN A 301 -0.32 40.49 22.09
N ILE A 302 -1.30 40.41 23.00
CA ILE A 302 -1.67 39.16 23.68
C ILE A 302 -2.17 38.13 22.69
N MET A 303 -3.01 38.51 21.72
CA MET A 303 -3.53 37.59 20.70
C MET A 303 -2.42 37.10 19.80
N GLN A 304 -1.44 37.94 19.45
CA GLN A 304 -0.28 37.54 18.66
C GLN A 304 0.58 36.51 19.43
N GLU A 305 0.92 36.79 20.68
CA GLU A 305 1.68 35.90 21.55
C GLU A 305 0.94 34.56 21.75
N LEU A 306 -0.39 34.61 21.90
CA LEU A 306 -1.24 33.42 22.00
C LEU A 306 -1.20 32.59 20.73
N THR A 307 -1.26 33.22 19.57
CA THR A 307 -1.20 32.52 18.28
C THR A 307 0.14 31.83 18.12
N GLU A 308 1.25 32.53 18.35
CA GLU A 308 2.60 31.96 18.28
C GLU A 308 2.79 30.78 19.26
N SER A 309 2.27 30.92 20.49
CA SER A 309 2.34 29.88 21.51
C SER A 309 1.53 28.64 21.11
N ARG A 310 0.35 28.83 20.52
CA ARG A 310 -0.49 27.71 20.00
C ARG A 310 0.16 27.00 18.81
N GLU A 311 0.77 27.75 17.89
CA GLU A 311 1.50 27.17 16.75
C GLU A 311 2.68 26.32 17.23
N LYS A 312 3.45 26.83 18.20
CA LYS A 312 4.54 26.07 18.82
C LYS A 312 4.04 24.81 19.52
N LEU A 313 2.96 24.94 20.31
CA LEU A 313 2.34 23.80 20.98
C LEU A 313 1.91 22.72 19.99
N ALA A 314 1.24 23.09 18.90
CA ALA A 314 0.85 22.17 17.84
C ALA A 314 2.06 21.50 17.20
N SER A 315 3.17 22.23 16.98
CA SER A 315 4.41 21.68 16.46
C SER A 315 5.01 20.61 17.40
N TYR A 316 5.09 20.94 18.70
CA TYR A 316 5.61 19.98 19.69
C TYR A 316 4.70 18.76 19.86
N GLN A 317 3.38 18.90 19.73
CA GLN A 317 2.45 17.76 19.72
C GLN A 317 2.78 16.79 18.56
N GLN A 318 3.09 17.28 17.36
CA GLN A 318 3.52 16.44 16.24
C GLN A 318 4.91 15.82 16.49
N GLU A 319 5.80 16.57 17.12
CA GLU A 319 7.13 16.07 17.48
C GLU A 319 7.04 14.94 18.52
N LEU A 320 6.16 15.08 19.51
CA LEU A 320 5.88 14.05 20.52
C LEU A 320 5.39 12.75 19.86
N ILE A 321 4.42 12.84 18.94
CA ILE A 321 3.92 11.68 18.20
C ILE A 321 5.06 10.99 17.43
N LYS A 322 5.93 11.77 16.79
CA LYS A 322 7.11 11.24 16.08
C LYS A 322 8.03 10.44 17.01
N TYR A 323 8.34 10.99 18.20
CA TYR A 323 9.21 10.29 19.14
C TYR A 323 8.52 9.08 19.80
N GLN A 324 7.21 9.14 20.07
CA GLN A 324 6.43 7.99 20.54
C GLN A 324 6.42 6.84 19.52
N GLU A 325 6.29 7.15 18.24
CA GLU A 325 6.43 6.14 17.16
C GLU A 325 7.87 5.61 17.04
N ALA A 326 8.87 6.48 17.23
CA ALA A 326 10.26 6.03 17.31
C ALA A 326 10.49 5.09 18.49
N LEU A 327 9.91 5.38 19.65
CA LEU A 327 9.99 4.52 20.84
C LEU A 327 9.37 3.14 20.59
N LYS A 328 8.22 3.07 19.94
CA LYS A 328 7.60 1.78 19.56
C LYS A 328 8.52 0.94 18.66
N ARG A 329 9.28 1.59 17.78
CA ARG A 329 10.21 0.92 16.85
C ARG A 329 11.51 0.45 17.52
N THR A 330 11.83 0.90 18.74
CA THR A 330 12.98 0.40 19.46
C THR A 330 12.82 -1.05 19.92
N ILE A 331 11.58 -1.55 19.98
CA ILE A 331 11.29 -2.96 20.23
C ILE A 331 10.86 -3.60 18.92
N VAL A 332 11.73 -4.42 18.37
CA VAL A 332 11.43 -5.18 17.15
C VAL A 332 10.58 -6.39 17.50
N LYS A 333 9.40 -6.48 16.90
CA LYS A 333 8.45 -7.58 17.11
C LYS A 333 8.36 -8.48 15.90
N ALA A 334 8.00 -9.74 16.13
CA ALA A 334 7.76 -10.71 15.08
C ALA A 334 6.51 -10.33 14.26
N PRO A 335 6.61 -10.11 12.93
CA PRO A 335 5.47 -9.77 12.09
C PRO A 335 4.56 -10.96 11.77
N LEU A 336 4.99 -12.18 12.10
CA LEU A 336 4.26 -13.44 11.92
C LEU A 336 4.86 -14.52 12.83
N SER A 337 4.10 -15.60 13.06
CA SER A 337 4.61 -16.77 13.78
C SER A 337 5.52 -17.60 12.88
N GLY A 338 6.67 -18.03 13.42
CA GLY A 338 7.65 -18.78 12.64
C GLY A 338 8.95 -19.06 13.38
N TYR A 339 9.96 -19.50 12.66
CA TYR A 339 11.28 -19.84 13.18
C TYR A 339 12.30 -18.77 12.81
N VAL A 340 13.10 -18.36 13.79
CA VAL A 340 14.23 -17.44 13.60
C VAL A 340 15.37 -18.16 12.88
N GLN A 341 15.89 -17.58 11.81
CA GLN A 341 17.05 -18.06 11.06
C GLN A 341 18.01 -16.91 10.76
N GLN A 342 19.28 -17.22 10.60
CA GLN A 342 20.33 -16.26 10.24
C GLN A 342 20.34 -15.03 11.18
N LEU A 343 20.37 -15.26 12.49
CA LEU A 343 20.58 -14.20 13.45
C LEU A 343 22.01 -13.66 13.31
N VAL A 344 22.16 -12.41 12.84
CA VAL A 344 23.48 -11.82 12.54
C VAL A 344 24.17 -11.30 13.81
N TYR A 345 23.38 -10.76 14.74
CA TYR A 345 23.89 -10.14 15.96
C TYR A 345 23.58 -11.02 17.17
N HIS A 346 24.63 -11.36 17.96
CA HIS A 346 24.51 -12.29 19.10
C HIS A 346 24.89 -11.64 20.43
N THR A 347 25.37 -10.38 20.40
CA THR A 347 25.93 -9.71 21.58
C THR A 347 25.19 -8.44 21.91
N LYS A 348 24.99 -8.17 23.21
CA LYS A 348 24.51 -6.87 23.72
C LYS A 348 25.58 -5.80 23.45
N GLY A 349 25.17 -4.55 23.23
CA GLY A 349 26.04 -3.42 22.90
C GLY A 349 26.51 -3.38 21.45
N GLY A 350 26.07 -4.32 20.61
CA GLY A 350 26.33 -4.28 19.17
C GLY A 350 25.55 -3.17 18.48
N VAL A 351 26.19 -2.46 17.55
CA VAL A 351 25.52 -1.43 16.73
C VAL A 351 25.02 -2.06 15.45
N VAL A 352 23.74 -1.87 15.17
CA VAL A 352 23.09 -2.29 13.94
C VAL A 352 22.95 -1.08 13.02
N GLU A 353 23.49 -1.19 11.82
CA GLU A 353 23.38 -0.13 10.82
C GLU A 353 22.03 -0.17 10.10
N THR A 354 21.60 1.00 9.63
CA THR A 354 20.35 1.17 8.87
C THR A 354 20.26 0.21 7.67
N ALA A 355 19.10 -0.39 7.50
CA ALA A 355 18.76 -1.31 6.40
C ALA A 355 19.59 -2.60 6.33
N LYS A 356 20.45 -2.89 7.30
CA LYS A 356 21.11 -4.20 7.39
C LYS A 356 20.16 -5.26 7.97
N PRO A 357 20.16 -6.47 7.41
CA PRO A 357 19.36 -7.57 7.95
C PRO A 357 19.87 -7.98 9.32
N ILE A 358 18.96 -8.15 10.26
CA ILE A 358 19.25 -8.60 11.63
C ILE A 358 19.00 -10.10 11.73
N MET A 359 17.88 -10.57 11.23
CA MET A 359 17.48 -11.96 11.20
C MET A 359 16.44 -12.21 10.10
N ASN A 360 16.28 -13.46 9.73
CA ASN A 360 15.22 -13.94 8.86
C ASN A 360 14.17 -14.69 9.69
N LEU A 361 12.90 -14.45 9.38
CA LEU A 361 11.79 -15.17 9.99
C LEU A 361 11.12 -16.07 8.94
N VAL A 362 11.14 -17.38 9.18
CA VAL A 362 10.50 -18.39 8.33
C VAL A 362 9.16 -18.76 8.95
N PRO A 363 8.03 -18.51 8.27
CA PRO A 363 6.70 -18.83 8.79
C PRO A 363 6.55 -20.33 9.09
N GLU A 364 5.76 -20.70 10.11
CA GLU A 364 5.44 -22.10 10.41
C GLU A 364 4.54 -22.73 9.35
N ASP A 365 3.49 -22.00 8.94
CA ASP A 365 2.53 -22.43 7.93
C ASP A 365 2.97 -21.96 6.54
N TYR A 366 4.07 -22.50 6.04
CA TYR A 366 4.40 -22.28 4.63
C TYR A 366 3.82 -23.40 3.78
N LYS A 367 3.06 -23.03 2.77
CA LYS A 367 2.79 -23.92 1.65
C LYS A 367 4.11 -24.10 0.91
N LEU A 368 4.45 -25.37 0.61
CA LEU A 368 5.61 -25.63 -0.22
C LEU A 368 5.25 -25.42 -1.69
N GLU A 369 6.15 -24.81 -2.40
CA GLU A 369 6.17 -24.73 -3.86
C GLU A 369 7.45 -25.40 -4.37
N ALA A 370 7.39 -26.00 -5.54
CA ALA A 370 8.60 -26.47 -6.21
C ALA A 370 9.01 -25.43 -7.26
N GLU A 371 10.21 -24.92 -7.15
CA GLU A 371 10.84 -24.13 -8.20
C GLU A 371 11.63 -25.08 -9.11
N VAL A 372 11.22 -25.16 -10.37
CA VAL A 372 11.80 -26.08 -11.35
C VAL A 372 12.28 -25.36 -12.59
N GLN A 373 13.26 -25.93 -13.27
CA GLN A 373 13.85 -25.39 -14.48
C GLN A 373 13.33 -26.19 -15.69
N ILE A 374 12.55 -25.54 -16.53
CA ILE A 374 12.01 -26.11 -17.75
C ILE A 374 12.97 -25.84 -18.90
N LEU A 375 13.30 -26.86 -19.67
CA LEU A 375 14.17 -26.72 -20.83
C LEU A 375 13.49 -25.92 -21.95
N ASN A 376 14.27 -25.11 -22.68
CA ASN A 376 13.77 -24.30 -23.79
C ASN A 376 13.00 -25.11 -24.86
N LYS A 377 13.33 -26.37 -25.08
CA LYS A 377 12.61 -27.26 -26.03
C LYS A 377 11.18 -27.57 -25.60
N ASP A 378 10.88 -27.55 -24.29
CA ASP A 378 9.62 -28.00 -23.72
C ASP A 378 8.71 -26.84 -23.34
N ILE A 379 9.25 -25.61 -23.18
CA ILE A 379 8.51 -24.41 -22.68
C ILE A 379 7.30 -24.05 -23.55
N GLY A 380 7.38 -24.27 -24.86
CA GLY A 380 6.29 -23.96 -25.79
C GLY A 380 5.00 -24.73 -25.53
N PHE A 381 5.07 -25.81 -24.76
CA PHE A 381 3.96 -26.73 -24.46
C PHE A 381 3.51 -26.62 -22.98
N VAL A 382 4.27 -25.93 -22.13
CA VAL A 382 3.92 -25.74 -20.70
C VAL A 382 3.04 -24.51 -20.53
N ARG A 383 1.96 -24.67 -19.77
CA ARG A 383 0.99 -23.60 -19.48
C ARG A 383 0.64 -23.61 -17.99
N PRO A 384 0.24 -22.46 -17.42
CA PRO A 384 -0.35 -22.42 -16.07
C PRO A 384 -1.54 -23.39 -15.94
N GLU A 385 -1.77 -23.89 -14.74
CA GLU A 385 -2.84 -24.81 -14.34
C GLU A 385 -2.71 -26.25 -14.87
N GLN A 386 -1.64 -26.59 -15.60
CA GLN A 386 -1.38 -27.98 -15.99
C GLN A 386 -1.05 -28.83 -14.77
N ASP A 387 -1.52 -30.09 -14.81
CA ASP A 387 -1.23 -31.10 -13.79
C ASP A 387 0.23 -31.53 -13.85
N VAL A 388 0.82 -31.65 -12.66
CA VAL A 388 2.22 -32.04 -12.49
C VAL A 388 2.33 -33.19 -11.48
N GLU A 389 3.19 -34.12 -11.75
CA GLU A 389 3.62 -35.16 -10.81
C GLU A 389 5.03 -34.84 -10.31
N ILE A 390 5.15 -34.59 -9.01
CA ILE A 390 6.39 -34.17 -8.36
C ILE A 390 6.99 -35.36 -7.64
N LYS A 391 8.19 -35.77 -8.05
CA LYS A 391 9.02 -36.81 -7.46
C LYS A 391 10.04 -36.15 -6.55
N ILE A 392 10.12 -36.62 -5.31
CA ILE A 392 11.12 -36.13 -4.35
C ILE A 392 12.33 -37.04 -4.45
N ASP A 393 13.50 -36.50 -4.77
CA ASP A 393 14.70 -37.31 -5.02
C ASP A 393 15.15 -38.09 -3.77
N SER A 394 14.88 -37.56 -2.57
CA SER A 394 15.17 -38.20 -1.28
C SER A 394 14.25 -39.41 -0.98
N PHE A 395 13.13 -39.58 -1.73
CA PHE A 395 12.16 -40.66 -1.53
C PHE A 395 11.87 -41.38 -2.87
N PRO A 396 12.40 -42.58 -3.11
CA PRO A 396 12.18 -43.30 -4.34
C PRO A 396 10.68 -43.41 -4.67
N PHE A 397 10.27 -42.83 -5.79
CA PHE A 397 8.87 -42.74 -6.22
C PHE A 397 8.22 -44.11 -6.45
N THR A 398 9.01 -45.13 -6.77
CA THR A 398 8.52 -46.53 -6.96
C THR A 398 8.00 -47.14 -5.67
N LYS A 399 8.48 -46.67 -4.50
CA LYS A 399 8.06 -47.17 -3.17
C LYS A 399 7.09 -46.23 -2.47
N TYR A 400 7.28 -44.89 -2.63
CA TYR A 400 6.58 -43.87 -1.85
C TYR A 400 5.61 -43.04 -2.69
N GLY A 401 5.60 -43.22 -4.01
CA GLY A 401 4.69 -42.51 -4.94
C GLY A 401 5.19 -41.13 -5.32
N THR A 402 4.29 -40.36 -5.91
CA THR A 402 4.49 -39.00 -6.40
C THR A 402 3.54 -38.04 -5.72
N ILE A 403 3.90 -36.77 -5.61
CA ILE A 403 3.03 -35.73 -5.10
C ILE A 403 2.39 -34.99 -6.27
N LYS A 404 1.08 -34.86 -6.23
CA LYS A 404 0.35 -34.12 -7.26
C LYS A 404 0.49 -32.63 -7.03
N GLY A 405 0.61 -31.89 -8.12
CA GLY A 405 0.69 -30.44 -8.10
C GLY A 405 0.14 -29.82 -9.38
N LYS A 406 0.22 -28.51 -9.44
CA LYS A 406 -0.15 -27.73 -10.62
C LYS A 406 0.89 -26.66 -10.93
N VAL A 407 1.04 -26.34 -12.21
CA VAL A 407 1.86 -25.20 -12.64
C VAL A 407 1.17 -23.92 -12.21
N ARG A 408 1.81 -23.14 -11.32
CA ARG A 408 1.29 -21.84 -10.85
C ARG A 408 1.68 -20.71 -11.78
N ASN A 409 2.99 -20.60 -12.05
CA ASN A 409 3.54 -19.52 -12.86
C ASN A 409 4.79 -20.01 -13.60
N ILE A 410 5.06 -19.38 -14.74
CA ILE A 410 6.23 -19.62 -15.58
C ILE A 410 6.91 -18.29 -15.80
N SER A 411 8.24 -18.24 -15.71
CA SER A 411 9.01 -17.05 -16.03
C SER A 411 8.80 -16.62 -17.48
N GLY A 412 8.64 -15.32 -17.70
CA GLY A 412 8.53 -14.75 -19.06
C GLY A 412 9.87 -14.68 -19.81
N ASP A 413 11.00 -14.90 -19.12
CA ASP A 413 12.34 -14.83 -19.68
C ASP A 413 13.16 -16.06 -19.33
N ALA A 414 14.11 -16.42 -20.22
CA ALA A 414 15.01 -17.54 -20.07
C ALA A 414 16.28 -17.14 -19.32
N ILE A 415 16.74 -18.00 -18.45
CA ILE A 415 18.01 -17.87 -17.73
C ILE A 415 19.01 -18.84 -18.33
N GLN A 416 20.26 -18.39 -18.47
CA GLN A 416 21.35 -19.26 -18.92
C GLN A 416 21.86 -20.10 -17.75
N ASP A 417 21.67 -21.40 -17.82
CA ASP A 417 22.27 -22.36 -16.89
C ASP A 417 23.53 -22.95 -17.53
N GLU A 418 24.61 -23.12 -16.78
CA GLU A 418 25.90 -23.60 -17.28
C GLU A 418 25.83 -25.04 -17.80
N LYS A 419 24.91 -25.87 -17.29
CA LYS A 419 24.80 -27.29 -17.63
C LYS A 419 23.63 -27.59 -18.57
N LEU A 420 22.51 -26.89 -18.40
CA LEU A 420 21.25 -27.15 -19.09
C LEU A 420 21.01 -26.22 -20.28
N GLY A 421 21.84 -25.14 -20.43
CA GLY A 421 21.65 -24.11 -21.42
C GLY A 421 20.53 -23.14 -21.03
N LEU A 422 19.69 -22.73 -22.00
CA LEU A 422 18.56 -21.84 -21.74
C LEU A 422 17.43 -22.60 -21.04
N VAL A 423 17.08 -22.14 -19.85
CA VAL A 423 16.01 -22.72 -19.03
C VAL A 423 15.02 -21.63 -18.59
N PHE A 424 13.80 -22.02 -18.37
CA PHE A 424 12.74 -21.15 -17.83
C PHE A 424 12.38 -21.62 -16.42
N ASN A 425 12.39 -20.70 -15.45
CA ASN A 425 11.94 -21.03 -14.11
C ASN A 425 10.42 -21.11 -14.04
N ALA A 426 9.91 -22.19 -13.47
CA ALA A 426 8.50 -22.35 -13.19
C ALA A 426 8.27 -22.67 -11.72
N ARG A 427 7.17 -22.15 -11.17
CA ARG A 427 6.71 -22.44 -9.81
C ARG A 427 5.51 -23.38 -9.88
N LEU A 428 5.60 -24.44 -9.12
CA LEU A 428 4.59 -25.49 -9.04
C LEU A 428 4.01 -25.50 -7.63
N THR A 429 2.70 -25.47 -7.51
CA THR A 429 2.02 -25.61 -6.21
C THR A 429 1.84 -27.09 -5.90
N LEU A 430 2.23 -27.52 -4.72
CA LEU A 430 2.00 -28.86 -4.22
C LEU A 430 0.59 -28.96 -3.61
N LEU A 431 -0.14 -30.03 -3.87
CA LEU A 431 -1.44 -30.30 -3.23
C LEU A 431 -1.27 -30.84 -1.82
N ASP A 432 -0.16 -31.55 -1.56
CA ASP A 432 0.17 -32.11 -0.25
C ASP A 432 1.62 -31.77 0.13
N ASN A 433 1.82 -31.37 1.40
CA ASN A 433 3.14 -31.09 1.98
C ASN A 433 3.73 -32.30 2.74
N LYS A 434 3.11 -33.46 2.62
CA LYS A 434 3.44 -34.66 3.39
C LYS A 434 3.57 -35.85 2.48
N ILE A 435 4.54 -36.72 2.78
CA ILE A 435 4.71 -38.00 2.11
C ILE A 435 4.62 -39.14 3.12
N LYS A 436 4.03 -40.26 2.71
CA LYS A 436 3.89 -41.45 3.54
C LYS A 436 5.07 -42.38 3.28
N ALA A 437 6.01 -42.45 4.22
CA ALA A 437 7.19 -43.30 4.09
C ALA A 437 7.29 -44.26 5.29
N ASP A 438 7.41 -45.56 5.00
CA ASP A 438 7.52 -46.64 5.98
C ASP A 438 6.47 -46.62 7.11
N GLY A 439 5.23 -46.24 6.75
CA GLY A 439 4.12 -46.18 7.69
C GLY A 439 4.02 -44.89 8.52
N GLN A 440 4.99 -43.99 8.39
CA GLN A 440 5.00 -42.68 9.05
C GLN A 440 4.70 -41.56 8.05
N ILE A 441 4.04 -40.52 8.51
CA ILE A 441 3.79 -39.31 7.73
C ILE A 441 4.98 -38.36 7.95
N ILE A 442 5.78 -38.16 6.91
CA ILE A 442 6.93 -37.28 6.93
C ILE A 442 6.55 -35.95 6.29
N GLN A 443 6.80 -34.85 6.99
CA GLN A 443 6.62 -33.51 6.44
C GLN A 443 7.80 -33.14 5.56
N LEU A 444 7.52 -32.64 4.36
CA LEU A 444 8.54 -32.20 3.42
C LEU A 444 9.20 -30.92 3.93
N LYS A 445 10.49 -30.76 3.65
CA LYS A 445 11.28 -29.61 4.06
C LYS A 445 11.73 -28.77 2.88
N PRO A 446 11.81 -27.45 3.00
CA PRO A 446 12.46 -26.62 1.99
C PRO A 446 13.89 -27.07 1.71
N GLY A 447 14.35 -26.90 0.48
CA GLY A 447 15.69 -27.32 0.04
C GLY A 447 15.80 -28.76 -0.47
N MET A 448 14.76 -29.58 -0.34
CA MET A 448 14.75 -30.92 -0.96
C MET A 448 14.74 -30.83 -2.46
N SER A 449 15.58 -31.61 -3.15
CA SER A 449 15.61 -31.72 -4.60
C SER A 449 14.39 -32.49 -5.11
N VAL A 450 13.83 -32.04 -6.24
CA VAL A 450 12.65 -32.63 -6.85
C VAL A 450 12.80 -32.73 -8.36
N THR A 451 12.15 -33.71 -8.90
CA THR A 451 11.96 -33.88 -10.35
C THR A 451 10.47 -33.79 -10.65
N ALA A 452 10.06 -32.78 -11.42
CA ALA A 452 8.66 -32.54 -11.80
C ALA A 452 8.40 -33.05 -13.21
N GLU A 453 7.33 -33.82 -13.39
CA GLU A 453 6.81 -34.26 -14.66
C GLU A 453 5.52 -33.52 -14.99
N ILE A 454 5.62 -32.50 -15.86
CA ILE A 454 4.50 -31.64 -16.26
C ILE A 454 3.78 -32.32 -17.42
N LYS A 455 2.46 -32.53 -17.29
CA LYS A 455 1.64 -33.13 -18.36
C LYS A 455 1.30 -32.10 -19.41
N THR A 456 2.06 -32.11 -20.52
CA THR A 456 1.93 -31.07 -21.56
C THR A 456 0.88 -31.42 -22.62
N GLY A 457 0.51 -32.69 -22.73
CA GLY A 457 -0.50 -33.11 -23.68
C GLY A 457 -0.72 -34.62 -23.72
N LYS A 458 -1.55 -35.07 -24.62
CA LYS A 458 -1.80 -36.52 -24.89
C LYS A 458 -1.55 -36.82 -26.36
N ARG A 459 -0.82 -37.89 -26.63
CA ARG A 459 -0.53 -38.34 -27.96
C ARG A 459 -1.04 -39.77 -28.16
N ARG A 460 -1.53 -40.12 -29.38
CA ARG A 460 -1.97 -41.46 -29.69
C ARG A 460 -0.76 -42.36 -29.85
N VAL A 461 -0.89 -43.65 -29.45
CA VAL A 461 0.19 -44.64 -29.56
C VAL A 461 0.67 -44.77 -30.99
N ILE A 462 -0.25 -44.75 -31.96
CA ILE A 462 0.07 -44.87 -33.40
C ILE A 462 0.94 -43.72 -33.90
N GLU A 463 0.75 -42.48 -33.35
CA GLU A 463 1.58 -41.34 -33.74
C GLU A 463 3.04 -41.50 -33.29
N TYR A 464 3.26 -42.19 -32.17
CA TYR A 464 4.62 -42.50 -31.69
C TYR A 464 5.34 -43.46 -32.63
N LEU A 465 4.63 -44.50 -33.15
CA LEU A 465 5.16 -45.45 -34.11
C LEU A 465 5.42 -44.82 -35.50
N LEU A 466 4.53 -43.95 -35.96
CA LEU A 466 4.64 -43.30 -37.27
C LEU A 466 5.55 -42.06 -37.28
N SER A 467 5.85 -41.47 -36.11
CA SER A 467 6.65 -40.24 -35.99
C SER A 467 8.03 -40.30 -36.68
N PRO A 468 8.84 -41.36 -36.57
CA PRO A 468 10.11 -41.45 -37.26
C PRO A 468 9.94 -41.45 -38.79
N VAL A 469 8.95 -42.19 -39.28
CA VAL A 469 8.65 -42.27 -40.72
C VAL A 469 8.19 -40.95 -41.29
N MET A 470 7.30 -40.26 -40.57
CA MET A 470 6.81 -38.93 -40.93
C MET A 470 7.92 -37.87 -40.91
N LYS A 471 8.86 -37.99 -39.97
CA LYS A 471 10.02 -37.10 -39.90
C LYS A 471 10.92 -37.26 -41.12
N TYR A 472 11.27 -38.50 -41.48
CA TYR A 472 12.09 -38.76 -42.66
C TYR A 472 11.40 -38.37 -43.97
N LEU A 473 10.09 -38.56 -44.11
CA LEU A 473 9.32 -38.11 -45.28
C LEU A 473 9.32 -36.58 -45.40
N ASN A 474 9.13 -35.85 -44.30
CA ASN A 474 9.15 -34.38 -44.31
C ASN A 474 10.55 -33.79 -44.54
N GLU A 475 11.61 -34.47 -44.09
CA GLU A 475 12.99 -34.02 -44.27
C GLU A 475 13.51 -34.34 -45.68
N SER A 476 13.12 -35.50 -46.28
CA SER A 476 13.55 -35.87 -47.62
C SER A 476 12.82 -35.15 -48.76
N MET A 477 11.67 -34.52 -48.49
CA MET A 477 10.93 -33.69 -49.45
C MET A 477 11.30 -32.18 -49.41
N ARG A 478 12.31 -31.81 -48.63
CA ARG A 478 12.84 -30.44 -48.64
C ARG A 478 14.22 -30.44 -49.23
N GLU A 479 14.31 -30.17 -50.52
CA GLU A 479 15.52 -29.64 -51.13
C GLU A 479 15.74 -28.18 -50.64
N ARG A 480 17.01 -27.87 -50.35
CA ARG A 480 17.44 -26.50 -50.00
C ARG A 480 17.38 -25.61 -51.21
#